data_46b06485f7d135a5b59b032acfc480d7
#
_entry.id   46b06485f7d135a5b59b032acfc480d7
#
_cell.length_a   1.000
_cell.length_b   1.000
_cell.length_c   1.000
_cell.angle_alpha   90.00
_cell.angle_beta   90.00
_cell.angle_gamma   90.00
#
_symmetry.space_group_name_H-M   'P 1'
#
loop_
_entity.id
_entity.type
_entity.pdbx_description
1 polymer ?
#
loop_
_entity_poly.entity_id
_entity_poly.type
_entity_poly.pdbx_seq_one_letter_code
_entity_poly.pdbx_strand_id
1 'polypeptide(L)'
;DPVVTAVRELREETGYEGKKARVLGKVFANPAILTNTCHTILVENCLPKHPVQWDSGEDLITRLVLLDEVPDLVAAGTIRHSLVVVALHHLDLWRRGLK
;
A
#
# COMPACT_ATOMS: atom_id res chain seq x y z
N ASP A 1 -11.93 -0.94 10.79
CA ASP A 1 -12.09 -1.24 9.36
C ASP A 1 -10.77 -0.98 8.64
N PRO A 2 -10.20 -2.00 7.98
CA PRO A 2 -8.91 -1.84 7.29
C PRO A 2 -8.94 -0.77 6.20
N VAL A 3 -10.04 -0.61 5.49
CA VAL A 3 -10.15 0.40 4.43
C VAL A 3 -10.11 1.80 5.02
N VAL A 4 -10.88 2.05 6.07
CA VAL A 4 -10.93 3.35 6.73
C VAL A 4 -9.56 3.72 7.28
N THR A 5 -8.89 2.78 7.93
CA THR A 5 -7.55 2.98 8.48
C THR A 5 -6.54 3.29 7.37
N ALA A 6 -6.56 2.52 6.28
CA ALA A 6 -5.61 2.71 5.17
C ALA A 6 -5.80 4.08 4.50
N VAL A 7 -7.04 4.50 4.28
CA VAL A 7 -7.34 5.81 3.69
C VAL A 7 -6.84 6.94 4.57
N ARG A 8 -7.06 6.82 5.89
CA ARG A 8 -6.59 7.82 6.86
C ARG A 8 -5.05 7.89 6.88
N GLU A 9 -4.38 6.74 6.95
CA GLU A 9 -2.92 6.69 7.00
C GLU A 9 -2.29 7.20 5.70
N LEU A 10 -2.86 6.87 4.55
CA LEU A 10 -2.39 7.39 3.27
C LEU A 10 -2.41 8.92 3.28
N ARG A 11 -3.50 9.51 3.75
CA ARG A 11 -3.62 10.96 3.86
C ARG A 11 -2.60 11.54 4.83
N GLU A 12 -2.47 10.95 6.01
CA GLU A 12 -1.57 11.47 7.04
C GLU A 12 -0.10 11.37 6.63
N GLU A 13 0.28 10.26 5.98
CA GLU A 13 1.68 10.00 5.65
C GLU A 13 2.11 10.66 4.34
N THR A 14 1.22 10.79 3.36
CA THR A 14 1.57 11.28 2.02
C THR A 14 0.81 12.53 1.61
N GLY A 15 -0.28 12.87 2.27
CA GLY A 15 -1.18 13.94 1.86
C GLY A 15 -2.11 13.57 0.72
N TYR A 16 -2.05 12.34 0.22
CA TYR A 16 -2.88 11.91 -0.89
C TYR A 16 -4.24 11.40 -0.44
N GLU A 17 -5.25 11.70 -1.24
CA GLU A 17 -6.62 11.24 -1.04
C GLU A 17 -7.19 10.81 -2.38
N GLY A 18 -7.84 9.66 -2.42
CA GLY A 18 -8.43 9.11 -3.63
C GLY A 18 -9.93 8.98 -3.55
N LYS A 19 -10.52 8.47 -4.63
CA LYS A 19 -11.98 8.39 -4.77
C LYS A 19 -12.54 7.02 -4.52
N LYS A 20 -11.76 5.97 -4.74
CA LYS A 20 -12.20 4.59 -4.57
C LYS A 20 -11.16 3.84 -3.76
N ALA A 21 -11.59 3.22 -2.67
CA ALA A 21 -10.73 2.39 -1.85
C ALA A 21 -11.35 1.01 -1.75
N ARG A 22 -10.53 -0.02 -1.97
CA ARG A 22 -11.00 -1.40 -1.94
C ARG A 22 -9.93 -2.35 -1.42
N VAL A 23 -10.38 -3.44 -0.79
CA VAL A 23 -9.48 -4.52 -0.40
C VAL A 23 -9.14 -5.34 -1.64
N LEU A 24 -7.84 -5.50 -1.93
CA LEU A 24 -7.37 -6.37 -2.99
C LEU A 24 -7.04 -7.77 -2.48
N GLY A 25 -6.61 -7.87 -1.23
CA GLY A 25 -6.24 -9.16 -0.66
C GLY A 25 -5.97 -9.07 0.82
N LYS A 26 -5.89 -10.24 1.44
CA LYS A 26 -5.61 -10.39 2.86
C LYS A 26 -4.70 -11.60 3.04
N VAL A 27 -3.64 -11.42 3.81
CA VAL A 27 -2.70 -12.49 4.13
C VAL A 27 -2.45 -12.54 5.64
N PHE A 28 -1.97 -13.68 6.10
CA PHE A 28 -1.49 -13.80 7.47
C PHE A 28 -0.04 -13.36 7.52
N ALA A 29 0.24 -12.32 8.30
CA ALA A 29 1.58 -11.73 8.36
C ALA A 29 2.59 -12.67 9.02
N ASN A 30 2.17 -13.40 10.07
CA ASN A 30 3.05 -14.30 10.81
C ASN A 30 2.22 -15.42 11.43
N PRO A 31 1.74 -16.39 10.64
CA PRO A 31 0.78 -17.40 11.12
C PRO A 31 1.36 -18.36 12.18
N ALA A 32 2.69 -18.51 12.25
CA ALA A 32 3.32 -19.41 13.20
C ALA A 32 3.35 -18.84 14.63
N ILE A 33 3.27 -17.53 14.78
CA ILE A 33 3.41 -16.85 16.07
C ILE A 33 2.17 -16.04 16.40
N LEU A 34 1.65 -15.27 15.42
CA LEU A 34 0.53 -14.36 15.58
C LEU A 34 -0.55 -14.69 14.58
N THR A 35 -1.79 -14.38 14.95
CA THR A 35 -2.94 -14.56 14.06
C THR A 35 -3.35 -13.28 13.33
N ASN A 36 -2.51 -12.24 13.43
CA ASN A 36 -2.79 -10.97 12.79
C ASN A 36 -2.77 -11.08 11.27
N THR A 37 -3.64 -10.33 10.63
CA THR A 37 -3.77 -10.29 9.17
C THR A 37 -3.26 -8.97 8.62
N CYS A 38 -2.79 -9.01 7.38
CA CYS A 38 -2.42 -7.81 6.63
C CYS A 38 -3.33 -7.69 5.41
N HIS A 39 -3.96 -6.54 5.27
CA HIS A 39 -4.83 -6.24 4.14
C HIS A 39 -4.10 -5.36 3.14
N THR A 40 -4.24 -5.68 1.86
CA THR A 40 -3.80 -4.79 0.78
C THR A 40 -4.98 -3.96 0.32
N ILE A 41 -4.86 -2.66 0.45
CA ILE A 41 -5.91 -1.71 0.09
C ILE A 41 -5.44 -0.89 -1.12
N LEU A 42 -6.22 -0.90 -2.18
CA LEU A 42 -6.02 -0.04 -3.34
C LEU A 42 -6.87 1.20 -3.21
N VAL A 43 -6.26 2.36 -3.39
CA VAL A 43 -6.97 3.63 -3.47
C VAL A 43 -6.68 4.24 -4.83
N GLU A 44 -7.71 4.46 -5.62
CA GLU A 44 -7.60 4.95 -6.99
C GLU A 44 -7.82 6.45 -7.09
N ASN A 45 -7.27 7.04 -8.15
CA ASN A 45 -7.45 8.46 -8.49
C ASN A 45 -7.04 9.38 -7.35
N CYS A 46 -5.85 9.15 -6.81
CA CYS A 46 -5.33 9.92 -5.69
C CYS A 46 -4.77 11.27 -6.15
N LEU A 47 -5.05 12.31 -5.35
CA LEU A 47 -4.50 13.64 -5.53
C LEU A 47 -3.91 14.14 -4.21
N PRO A 48 -2.85 14.96 -4.24
CA PRO A 48 -2.23 15.50 -3.02
C PRO A 48 -3.06 16.67 -2.49
N LYS A 49 -4.03 16.39 -1.64
CA LYS A 49 -5.02 17.36 -1.15
C LYS A 49 -4.76 17.86 0.27
N HIS A 50 -3.90 17.20 1.03
CA HIS A 50 -3.72 17.47 2.45
C HIS A 50 -2.25 17.65 2.81
N PRO A 51 -1.95 18.43 3.87
CA PRO A 51 -0.60 18.43 4.42
C PRO A 51 -0.28 17.08 5.06
N VAL A 52 1.00 16.73 5.05
CA VAL A 52 1.47 15.52 5.72
C VAL A 52 1.38 15.71 7.24
N GLN A 53 0.95 14.66 7.95
CA GLN A 53 0.80 14.64 9.39
C GLN A 53 1.46 13.39 9.95
N TRP A 54 2.79 13.42 10.04
CA TRP A 54 3.55 12.29 10.56
C TRP A 54 3.43 12.19 12.07
N ASP A 55 3.41 10.97 12.57
CA ASP A 55 3.59 10.71 13.99
C ASP A 55 5.01 11.04 14.41
N SER A 56 5.19 11.24 15.71
CA SER A 56 6.51 11.54 16.28
C SER A 56 7.50 10.42 15.93
N GLY A 57 8.65 10.82 15.38
CA GLY A 57 9.71 9.90 15.01
C GLY A 57 9.62 9.35 13.58
N GLU A 58 8.54 9.63 12.87
CA GLU A 58 8.46 9.27 11.47
C GLU A 58 9.23 10.27 10.60
N ASP A 59 9.94 9.73 9.59
CA ASP A 59 10.69 10.52 8.62
C ASP A 59 10.55 9.83 7.27
N LEU A 60 9.51 10.22 6.53
CA LEU A 60 9.12 9.54 5.30
C LEU A 60 9.30 10.45 4.10
N ILE A 61 9.75 9.86 3.00
CA ILE A 61 9.83 10.55 1.70
C ILE A 61 8.85 9.85 0.76
N THR A 62 7.87 10.59 0.27
CA THR A 62 6.90 10.08 -0.70
C THR A 62 7.48 10.19 -2.11
N ARG A 63 7.45 9.08 -2.83
CA ARG A 63 7.86 9.04 -4.24
C ARG A 63 6.72 8.48 -5.08
N LEU A 64 6.53 9.06 -6.25
CA LEU A 64 5.63 8.53 -7.26
C LEU A 64 6.45 7.76 -8.29
N VAL A 65 6.01 6.56 -8.62
CA VAL A 65 6.66 5.72 -9.62
C VAL A 65 5.61 5.24 -10.61
N LEU A 66 6.02 5.02 -11.84
CA LEU A 66 5.15 4.39 -12.83
C LEU A 66 4.91 2.94 -12.44
N LEU A 67 3.69 2.45 -12.62
CA LEU A 67 3.38 1.05 -12.31
C LEU A 67 4.27 0.09 -13.10
N ASP A 68 4.63 0.43 -14.32
CA ASP A 68 5.48 -0.41 -15.15
C ASP A 68 6.93 -0.50 -14.64
N GLU A 69 7.35 0.41 -13.78
CA GLU A 69 8.67 0.38 -13.14
C GLU A 69 8.72 -0.50 -11.90
N VAL A 70 7.56 -0.83 -11.31
CA VAL A 70 7.49 -1.56 -10.05
C VAL A 70 8.18 -2.92 -10.12
N PRO A 71 7.98 -3.75 -11.16
CA PRO A 71 8.68 -5.05 -11.22
C PRO A 71 10.20 -4.90 -11.18
N ASP A 72 10.75 -3.90 -11.84
CA ASP A 72 12.19 -3.67 -11.84
C ASP A 72 12.70 -3.26 -10.45
N LEU A 73 11.92 -2.46 -9.72
CA LEU A 73 12.28 -2.06 -8.36
C LEU A 73 12.28 -3.25 -7.41
N VAL A 74 11.35 -4.18 -7.58
CA VAL A 74 11.31 -5.42 -6.80
C VAL A 74 12.48 -6.32 -7.18
N ALA A 75 12.73 -6.52 -8.46
CA ALA A 75 13.81 -7.37 -8.95
C ALA A 75 15.18 -6.87 -8.50
N ALA A 76 15.36 -5.56 -8.45
CA ALA A 76 16.62 -4.94 -8.02
C ALA A 76 16.80 -4.92 -6.50
N GLY A 77 15.78 -5.30 -5.73
CA GLY A 77 15.81 -5.26 -4.27
C GLY A 77 15.59 -3.89 -3.67
N THR A 78 15.24 -2.89 -4.47
CA THR A 78 14.89 -1.56 -3.96
C THR A 78 13.60 -1.62 -3.16
N ILE A 79 12.60 -2.36 -3.64
CA ILE A 79 11.42 -2.73 -2.88
C ILE A 79 11.62 -4.15 -2.39
N ARG A 80 11.78 -4.33 -1.08
CA ARG A 80 12.14 -5.63 -0.50
C ARG A 80 11.43 -5.99 0.79
N HIS A 81 10.53 -5.14 1.28
CA HIS A 81 9.71 -5.51 2.44
C HIS A 81 8.69 -6.57 2.02
N SER A 82 8.65 -7.68 2.76
CA SER A 82 7.83 -8.84 2.38
C SER A 82 6.36 -8.51 2.17
N LEU A 83 5.75 -7.74 3.07
CA LEU A 83 4.33 -7.38 2.96
C LEU A 83 4.06 -6.42 1.81
N VAL A 84 5.03 -5.58 1.46
CA VAL A 84 4.92 -4.70 0.30
C VAL A 84 4.97 -5.51 -1.00
N VAL A 85 5.88 -6.47 -1.09
CA VAL A 85 5.96 -7.35 -2.27
C VAL A 85 4.66 -8.14 -2.45
N VAL A 86 4.09 -8.65 -1.35
CA VAL A 86 2.78 -9.33 -1.39
C VAL A 86 1.69 -8.39 -1.89
N ALA A 87 1.66 -7.16 -1.39
CA ALA A 87 0.67 -6.15 -1.83
C ALA A 87 0.79 -5.88 -3.33
N LEU A 88 2.00 -5.77 -3.84
CA LEU A 88 2.24 -5.54 -5.27
C LEU A 88 1.79 -6.74 -6.11
N HIS A 89 1.90 -7.95 -5.59
CA HIS A 89 1.36 -9.13 -6.26
C HIS A 89 -0.17 -9.06 -6.33
N HIS A 90 -0.85 -8.70 -5.26
CA HIS A 90 -2.30 -8.50 -5.29
C HIS A 90 -2.71 -7.42 -6.29
N LEU A 91 -1.93 -6.35 -6.39
CA LEU A 91 -2.17 -5.31 -7.38
C LEU A 91 -2.05 -5.86 -8.81
N ASP A 92 -1.03 -6.67 -9.07
CA ASP A 92 -0.84 -7.29 -10.37
C ASP A 92 -2.02 -8.17 -10.75
N LEU A 93 -2.48 -9.01 -9.82
CA LEU A 93 -3.65 -9.87 -10.03
C LEU A 93 -4.90 -9.06 -10.34
N TRP A 94 -5.12 -7.98 -9.59
CA TRP A 94 -6.27 -7.11 -9.83
C TRP A 94 -6.20 -6.45 -11.21
N ARG A 95 -5.03 -5.99 -11.63
CA ARG A 95 -4.84 -5.39 -12.95
C ARG A 95 -5.11 -6.37 -14.08
N ARG A 96 -4.90 -7.65 -13.84
CA ARG A 96 -5.23 -8.71 -14.80
C ARG A 96 -6.70 -9.12 -14.78
N GLY A 97 -7.52 -8.51 -13.92
CA GLY A 97 -8.92 -8.88 -13.74
C GLY A 97 -9.14 -10.11 -12.89
N LEU A 98 -8.12 -10.57 -12.18
CA LEU A 98 -8.23 -11.68 -11.25
C LEU A 98 -8.55 -11.16 -9.85
N LYS A 99 -9.38 -11.87 -9.13
CA LYS A 99 -9.83 -11.44 -7.79
C LYS A 99 -9.44 -12.44 -6.73
#